data_b30adcce7e901135a08d71689b54c9ab
#
_entry.id   b30adcce7e901135a08d71689b54c9ab
#
_cell.length_a   1.000
_cell.length_b   1.000
_cell.length_c   1.000
_cell.angle_alpha   90.00
_cell.angle_beta   90.00
_cell.angle_gamma   90.00
#
_symmetry.space_group_name_H-M   'P 1'
#
loop_
_entity.id
_entity.type
_entity.pdbx_description
1 polymer ?
#
loop_
_entity_poly.entity_id
_entity_poly.type
_entity_poly.pdbx_seq_one_letter_code
_entity_poly.pdbx_strand_id
1 'polypeptide(L)'
;MPYTEYVFDLEADNLLDDVTKVHCIVLSENDKVISFPPDKIQDALKLMSKADKLIGHNIIDYDLRVLEKVCNWKFEGEVFDTLVASRTIWCHLYQLDVEMKKINTNLYGSHSLKAWGYRLGELKGNFNQGSESFEKYTKEMLSYCIQDVKVTSLLYNKILKKEFSEDALKMEHDIHTLLIKQQERGIHFDETKAQKLYSQLAARKQEIEDELQKVFEPNIIVMKTKTKTTPFNPASRQQIAGRLKKRGWKPTEFTPCGEAKVDETILEKIDIPEAKLLREYLMLNKRLGQIATGKQAWLKLVKKGKLHGRVNHMGAVTSRCTHANPNLAQVPRVSAEYGKECRELFSVPNGYTLLGADASGLELRCLSHFLHRYDDGKYSKELLEGDIHTANQKAAGLETRDQAKTFIYGFLYGAGEEKIGSIIGRGSKEGRIIKNRFLQKTPALKKLKDAVNTSAKKGWIKGLDGRQLPIRHAHAALNTLLQSAGALICKRWYLNIHTGLRDNGLTEKDASIVAFIHDEVQLQVRKGLEQKVGEIIQQAMQSTKDYYNFNIRLDTEWKAGNNWADTH
;
A
#
# COMPACT_ATOMS: atom_id res chain seq x y z
N MET A 1 9.13 26.70 30.42
CA MET A 1 10.17 27.17 29.46
C MET A 1 9.44 27.47 28.15
N PRO A 2 9.92 28.37 27.30
CA PRO A 2 9.31 28.53 25.98
C PRO A 2 9.43 27.24 25.19
N TYR A 3 8.41 26.92 24.38
CA TYR A 3 8.39 25.75 23.50
C TYR A 3 9.48 25.89 22.44
N THR A 4 10.34 24.88 22.33
CA THR A 4 11.53 24.93 21.47
C THR A 4 11.41 23.89 20.37
N GLU A 5 11.50 24.32 19.11
CA GLU A 5 11.51 23.44 17.95
C GLU A 5 12.70 23.71 17.04
N TYR A 6 13.31 22.65 16.51
CA TYR A 6 14.38 22.75 15.54
C TYR A 6 14.02 22.03 14.24
N VAL A 7 14.22 22.72 13.13
CA VAL A 7 14.35 22.06 11.82
C VAL A 7 15.78 21.57 11.69
N PHE A 8 15.98 20.28 11.35
CA PHE A 8 17.32 19.72 11.25
C PHE A 8 17.48 18.77 10.07
N ASP A 9 18.74 18.59 9.71
CA ASP A 9 19.22 17.62 8.73
C ASP A 9 20.63 17.19 9.12
N LEU A 10 21.05 16.00 8.70
CA LEU A 10 22.41 15.50 8.91
C LEU A 10 23.00 14.87 7.64
N GLU A 11 24.33 14.86 7.57
CA GLU A 11 25.04 14.10 6.56
C GLU A 11 25.89 13.00 7.22
N ALA A 12 25.88 11.82 6.61
CA ALA A 12 26.58 10.63 7.09
C ALA A 12 27.34 9.93 5.96
N ASP A 13 28.21 9.02 6.32
CA ASP A 13 29.11 8.34 5.38
C ASP A 13 28.44 7.32 4.48
N ASN A 14 27.26 6.79 4.86
CA ASN A 14 26.60 5.73 4.08
C ASN A 14 25.10 5.66 4.35
N LEU A 15 24.40 4.78 3.63
CA LEU A 15 23.02 4.39 3.93
C LEU A 15 22.95 3.65 5.26
N LEU A 16 21.77 3.57 5.84
CA LEU A 16 21.53 3.08 7.20
C LEU A 16 22.14 1.70 7.50
N ASP A 17 22.11 0.75 6.56
CA ASP A 17 22.68 -0.60 6.75
C ASP A 17 24.19 -0.52 7.04
N ASP A 18 24.91 0.35 6.35
CA ASP A 18 26.37 0.43 6.33
C ASP A 18 26.93 1.71 6.99
N VAL A 19 26.07 2.60 7.51
CA VAL A 19 26.51 3.85 8.14
C VAL A 19 27.34 3.60 9.39
N THR A 20 28.46 4.32 9.46
CA THR A 20 29.42 4.23 10.58
C THR A 20 29.71 5.59 11.22
N LYS A 21 29.43 6.70 10.52
CA LYS A 21 29.84 8.02 10.97
C LYS A 21 28.86 9.11 10.54
N VAL A 22 28.59 10.05 11.45
CA VAL A 22 27.89 11.32 11.16
C VAL A 22 28.95 12.39 10.88
N HIS A 23 28.82 13.06 9.75
CA HIS A 23 29.75 14.09 9.29
C HIS A 23 29.40 15.49 9.78
N CYS A 24 28.13 15.86 9.74
CA CYS A 24 27.67 17.13 10.27
C CYS A 24 26.18 17.05 10.61
N ILE A 25 25.76 17.98 11.48
CA ILE A 25 24.35 18.25 11.81
C ILE A 25 24.14 19.75 11.65
N VAL A 26 23.00 20.12 11.07
CA VAL A 26 22.56 21.51 10.94
C VAL A 26 21.19 21.65 11.60
N LEU A 27 21.04 22.66 12.45
CA LEU A 27 19.77 23.02 13.11
C LEU A 27 19.34 24.41 12.63
N SER A 28 18.04 24.63 12.57
CA SER A 28 17.46 25.96 12.37
C SER A 28 16.35 26.19 13.39
N GLU A 29 16.42 27.33 14.08
CA GLU A 29 15.41 27.86 15.00
C GLU A 29 15.02 29.26 14.54
N ASN A 30 13.76 29.51 14.18
CA ASN A 30 13.28 30.80 13.72
C ASN A 30 14.19 31.45 12.64
N ASP A 31 14.55 30.66 11.62
CA ASP A 31 15.45 31.01 10.51
C ASP A 31 16.93 31.24 10.92
N LYS A 32 17.27 31.09 12.20
CA LYS A 32 18.65 31.13 12.66
C LYS A 32 19.30 29.76 12.52
N VAL A 33 20.28 29.66 11.62
CA VAL A 33 20.98 28.40 11.32
C VAL A 33 22.19 28.23 12.25
N ILE A 34 22.33 27.05 12.83
CA ILE A 34 23.47 26.61 13.64
C ILE A 34 24.02 25.35 13.02
N SER A 35 25.31 25.36 12.70
CA SER A 35 25.99 24.22 12.06
C SER A 35 27.01 23.56 12.99
N PHE A 36 27.04 22.23 12.96
CA PHE A 36 27.89 21.41 13.81
C PHE A 36 28.76 20.49 12.93
N PRO A 37 30.04 20.81 12.73
CA PRO A 37 31.00 19.96 12.05
C PRO A 37 31.32 18.69 12.87
N PRO A 38 32.15 17.75 12.37
CA PRO A 38 32.36 16.43 12.99
C PRO A 38 32.79 16.47 14.46
N ASP A 39 33.57 17.46 14.84
CA ASP A 39 34.07 17.66 16.23
C ASP A 39 33.03 18.23 17.19
N LYS A 40 31.87 18.69 16.68
CA LYS A 40 30.78 19.30 17.46
C LYS A 40 29.47 18.51 17.44
N ILE A 41 29.45 17.29 16.94
CA ILE A 41 28.24 16.45 16.87
C ILE A 41 27.59 16.30 18.28
N GLN A 42 28.39 16.08 19.31
CA GLN A 42 27.88 15.94 20.68
C GLN A 42 27.21 17.20 21.22
N ASP A 43 27.64 18.39 20.78
CA ASP A 43 27.00 19.64 21.16
C ASP A 43 25.64 19.81 20.46
N ALA A 44 25.55 19.38 19.18
CA ALA A 44 24.26 19.29 18.48
C ALA A 44 23.28 18.39 19.23
N LEU A 45 23.68 17.18 19.60
CA LEU A 45 22.83 16.22 20.32
C LEU A 45 22.37 16.73 21.68
N LYS A 46 23.24 17.42 22.43
CA LYS A 46 22.87 18.09 23.70
C LYS A 46 21.80 19.17 23.48
N LEU A 47 21.89 19.91 22.37
CA LEU A 47 20.92 20.95 22.05
C LEU A 47 19.59 20.32 21.60
N MET A 48 19.64 19.33 20.72
CA MET A 48 18.47 18.58 20.26
C MET A 48 17.72 17.88 21.41
N SER A 49 18.44 17.37 22.42
CA SER A 49 17.82 16.74 23.61
C SER A 49 16.98 17.70 24.46
N LYS A 50 17.13 19.02 24.28
CA LYS A 50 16.36 20.05 24.98
C LYS A 50 15.16 20.54 24.19
N ALA A 51 15.03 20.10 22.94
CA ALA A 51 13.91 20.49 22.09
C ALA A 51 12.63 19.75 22.51
N ASP A 52 11.50 20.43 22.40
CA ASP A 52 10.17 19.83 22.52
C ASP A 52 9.81 19.10 21.23
N LYS A 53 10.32 19.60 20.07
CA LYS A 53 10.00 19.08 18.74
C LYS A 53 11.19 19.14 17.79
N LEU A 54 11.39 18.05 17.05
CA LEU A 54 12.32 18.00 15.93
C LEU A 54 11.55 17.85 14.61
N ILE A 55 11.95 18.65 13.64
CA ILE A 55 11.34 18.74 12.30
C ILE A 55 12.42 18.41 11.28
N GLY A 56 12.12 17.56 10.31
CA GLY A 56 13.04 17.27 9.22
C GLY A 56 12.35 16.60 8.04
N HIS A 57 13.12 16.18 7.05
CA HIS A 57 12.58 15.53 5.85
C HIS A 57 13.08 14.10 5.74
N ASN A 58 12.19 13.12 5.93
CA ASN A 58 12.51 11.68 5.99
C ASN A 58 13.31 11.28 7.24
N ILE A 59 13.21 12.06 8.30
CA ILE A 59 14.00 11.85 9.51
C ILE A 59 13.61 10.59 10.30
N ILE A 60 12.36 10.15 10.19
CA ILE A 60 11.88 8.91 10.84
C ILE A 60 12.54 7.68 10.20
N ASP A 61 12.74 7.69 8.89
CA ASP A 61 13.29 6.55 8.16
C ASP A 61 14.84 6.54 8.13
N TYR A 62 15.49 7.70 8.32
CA TYR A 62 16.93 7.79 8.20
C TYR A 62 17.62 8.50 9.36
N ASP A 63 17.49 9.82 9.51
CA ASP A 63 18.34 10.62 10.39
C ASP A 63 18.30 10.19 11.86
N LEU A 64 17.12 10.04 12.43
CA LEU A 64 16.96 9.62 13.83
C LEU A 64 17.52 8.22 14.07
N ARG A 65 17.41 7.34 13.09
CA ARG A 65 17.96 5.98 13.15
C ARG A 65 19.48 5.96 13.02
N VAL A 66 20.04 6.84 12.19
CA VAL A 66 21.50 7.04 12.10
C VAL A 66 22.03 7.52 13.45
N LEU A 67 21.38 8.50 14.07
CA LEU A 67 21.78 8.99 15.40
C LEU A 67 21.67 7.92 16.48
N GLU A 68 20.61 7.10 16.47
CA GLU A 68 20.49 5.95 17.37
C GLU A 68 21.60 4.93 17.14
N LYS A 69 21.87 4.55 15.88
CA LYS A 69 22.86 3.54 15.53
C LYS A 69 24.31 3.98 15.80
N VAL A 70 24.66 5.20 15.39
CA VAL A 70 26.05 5.69 15.38
C VAL A 70 26.42 6.41 16.69
N CYS A 71 25.47 7.18 17.23
CA CYS A 71 25.72 8.02 18.40
C CYS A 71 25.13 7.46 19.70
N ASN A 72 24.39 6.34 19.63
CA ASN A 72 23.59 5.80 20.75
C ASN A 72 22.68 6.86 21.38
N TRP A 73 22.13 7.72 20.56
CA TRP A 73 21.27 8.83 20.97
C TRP A 73 19.86 8.66 20.44
N LYS A 74 18.87 8.92 21.28
CA LYS A 74 17.47 8.80 20.95
C LYS A 74 16.72 10.06 21.38
N PHE A 75 15.82 10.54 20.53
CA PHE A 75 14.94 11.65 20.83
C PHE A 75 13.63 11.16 21.44
N GLU A 76 13.20 11.78 22.54
CA GLU A 76 11.97 11.40 23.25
C GLU A 76 10.84 12.45 23.07
N GLY A 77 11.12 13.58 22.39
CA GLY A 77 10.14 14.63 22.10
C GLY A 77 9.29 14.36 20.87
N GLU A 78 8.55 15.38 20.43
CA GLU A 78 7.71 15.31 19.25
C GLU A 78 8.57 15.28 17.97
N VAL A 79 8.24 14.35 17.06
CA VAL A 79 8.90 14.25 15.75
C VAL A 79 7.92 14.65 14.66
N PHE A 80 8.31 15.59 13.80
CA PHE A 80 7.54 15.99 12.63
C PHE A 80 8.34 15.76 11.34
N ASP A 81 7.93 14.79 10.55
CA ASP A 81 8.56 14.46 9.29
C ASP A 81 7.81 15.10 8.11
N THR A 82 8.46 16.04 7.43
CA THR A 82 7.86 16.77 6.31
C THR A 82 7.62 15.88 5.08
N LEU A 83 8.31 14.74 4.93
CA LEU A 83 8.00 13.75 3.90
C LEU A 83 6.68 13.06 4.19
N VAL A 84 6.45 12.62 5.43
CA VAL A 84 5.19 12.01 5.88
C VAL A 84 4.04 13.01 5.71
N ALA A 85 4.21 14.24 6.20
CA ALA A 85 3.19 15.28 6.12
C ALA A 85 2.89 15.65 4.65
N SER A 86 3.91 15.81 3.81
CA SER A 86 3.70 16.18 2.41
C SER A 86 3.00 15.08 1.61
N ARG A 87 3.30 13.81 1.85
CA ARG A 87 2.58 12.67 1.26
C ARG A 87 1.11 12.64 1.68
N THR A 88 0.85 12.99 2.92
CA THR A 88 -0.52 13.01 3.47
C THR A 88 -1.34 14.14 2.87
N ILE A 89 -0.81 15.35 2.83
CA ILE A 89 -1.50 16.55 2.36
C ILE A 89 -1.66 16.56 0.84
N TRP A 90 -0.60 16.23 0.11
CA TRP A 90 -0.56 16.27 -1.36
C TRP A 90 -0.47 14.87 -1.97
N CYS A 91 -1.31 13.93 -1.52
CA CYS A 91 -1.35 12.57 -2.05
C CYS A 91 -1.68 12.49 -3.56
N HIS A 92 -2.10 13.59 -4.17
CA HIS A 92 -2.38 13.76 -5.61
C HIS A 92 -1.33 14.65 -6.31
N LEU A 93 -0.12 14.76 -5.75
CA LEU A 93 0.92 15.70 -6.18
C LEU A 93 1.28 15.56 -7.68
N TYR A 94 1.23 14.34 -8.23
CA TYR A 94 1.48 14.12 -9.66
C TYR A 94 0.52 14.92 -10.55
N GLN A 95 -0.78 14.94 -10.24
CA GLN A 95 -1.76 15.72 -10.98
C GLN A 95 -1.49 17.22 -10.88
N LEU A 96 -1.17 17.70 -9.68
CA LEU A 96 -0.82 19.10 -9.48
C LEU A 96 0.41 19.51 -10.31
N ASP A 97 1.42 18.66 -10.40
CA ASP A 97 2.60 18.92 -11.21
C ASP A 97 2.29 18.95 -12.72
N VAL A 98 1.44 18.02 -13.18
CA VAL A 98 0.97 18.00 -14.58
C VAL A 98 0.23 19.28 -14.95
N GLU A 99 -0.61 19.79 -14.05
CA GLU A 99 -1.37 21.02 -14.24
C GLU A 99 -0.47 22.27 -14.18
N MET A 100 0.41 22.35 -13.17
CA MET A 100 1.25 23.53 -12.94
C MET A 100 2.44 23.63 -13.89
N LYS A 101 3.04 22.49 -14.31
CA LYS A 101 4.23 22.41 -15.18
C LYS A 101 5.44 23.22 -14.71
N LYS A 102 5.59 23.37 -13.38
CA LYS A 102 6.66 24.19 -12.76
C LYS A 102 7.98 23.48 -12.56
N ILE A 103 7.99 22.15 -12.63
CA ILE A 103 9.17 21.32 -12.38
C ILE A 103 9.41 20.37 -13.54
N ASN A 104 10.59 19.74 -13.56
CA ASN A 104 10.93 18.76 -14.60
C ASN A 104 10.02 17.53 -14.50
N THR A 105 9.59 17.00 -15.63
CA THR A 105 8.64 15.87 -15.74
C THR A 105 9.12 14.60 -15.04
N ASN A 106 10.42 14.37 -14.95
CA ASN A 106 10.99 13.22 -14.21
C ASN A 106 10.81 13.34 -12.67
N LEU A 107 10.44 14.52 -12.17
CA LEU A 107 10.18 14.78 -10.75
C LEU A 107 8.68 14.86 -10.42
N TYR A 108 7.80 14.70 -11.41
CA TYR A 108 6.35 14.76 -11.18
C TYR A 108 5.91 13.73 -10.14
N GLY A 109 5.12 14.17 -9.16
CA GLY A 109 4.64 13.36 -8.05
C GLY A 109 5.69 12.98 -7.01
N SER A 110 6.96 13.38 -7.20
CA SER A 110 8.02 13.11 -6.23
C SER A 110 7.88 14.02 -5.00
N HIS A 111 7.93 13.41 -3.82
CA HIS A 111 7.97 14.12 -2.53
C HIS A 111 9.40 14.31 -2.00
N SER A 112 10.44 14.04 -2.79
CA SER A 112 11.82 14.27 -2.38
C SER A 112 12.09 15.74 -2.11
N LEU A 113 13.03 16.03 -1.22
CA LEU A 113 13.41 17.40 -0.88
C LEU A 113 13.89 18.17 -2.13
N LYS A 114 14.61 17.50 -3.04
CA LYS A 114 14.99 18.05 -4.35
C LYS A 114 13.76 18.55 -5.15
N ALA A 115 12.72 17.72 -5.25
CA ALA A 115 11.51 18.10 -5.98
C ALA A 115 10.74 19.24 -5.29
N TRP A 116 10.74 19.26 -3.95
CA TRP A 116 10.18 20.36 -3.18
C TRP A 116 10.96 21.66 -3.36
N GLY A 117 12.30 21.60 -3.42
CA GLY A 117 13.13 22.76 -3.72
C GLY A 117 12.71 23.45 -5.02
N TYR A 118 12.53 22.69 -6.11
CA TYR A 118 12.01 23.25 -7.38
C TYR A 118 10.61 23.88 -7.23
N ARG A 119 9.69 23.23 -6.48
CA ARG A 119 8.32 23.78 -6.28
C ARG A 119 8.30 25.04 -5.43
N LEU A 120 9.25 25.19 -4.52
CA LEU A 120 9.36 26.33 -3.62
C LEU A 120 10.21 27.46 -4.20
N GLY A 121 10.89 27.23 -5.33
CA GLY A 121 11.81 28.21 -5.94
C GLY A 121 13.15 28.34 -5.21
N GLU A 122 13.48 27.37 -4.34
CA GLU A 122 14.73 27.30 -3.60
C GLU A 122 15.46 26.00 -3.96
N LEU A 123 16.45 26.09 -4.83
CA LEU A 123 17.10 24.90 -5.38
C LEU A 123 17.98 24.21 -4.33
N LYS A 124 17.86 22.91 -4.22
CA LYS A 124 18.79 22.04 -3.51
C LYS A 124 20.14 22.08 -4.20
N GLY A 125 21.23 22.25 -3.46
CA GLY A 125 22.59 22.24 -4.01
C GLY A 125 22.94 20.93 -4.74
N ASN A 126 23.88 20.97 -5.66
CA ASN A 126 24.36 19.81 -6.42
C ASN A 126 25.66 19.26 -5.79
N PHE A 127 25.59 18.74 -4.58
CA PHE A 127 26.76 18.15 -3.92
C PHE A 127 27.07 16.74 -4.43
N ASN A 128 26.05 15.95 -4.76
CA ASN A 128 26.19 14.52 -5.04
C ASN A 128 26.49 14.26 -6.52
N GLN A 129 27.77 14.09 -6.88
CA GLN A 129 28.20 13.66 -8.21
C GLN A 129 28.96 12.31 -8.23
N GLY A 130 28.99 11.55 -7.10
CA GLY A 130 29.61 10.22 -7.04
C GLY A 130 29.49 9.55 -5.67
N SER A 131 29.68 8.23 -5.61
CA SER A 131 29.63 7.44 -4.36
C SER A 131 30.69 7.85 -3.34
N GLU A 132 31.81 8.40 -3.78
CA GLU A 132 32.93 8.86 -2.92
C GLU A 132 32.63 10.20 -2.22
N SER A 133 31.60 10.93 -2.63
CA SER A 133 31.31 12.28 -2.11
C SER A 133 30.92 12.28 -0.62
N PHE A 134 30.49 11.15 -0.09
CA PHE A 134 30.06 11.01 1.32
C PHE A 134 31.07 10.28 2.21
N GLU A 135 32.20 9.82 1.71
CA GLU A 135 33.20 9.10 2.53
C GLU A 135 33.85 10.00 3.58
N LYS A 136 34.05 11.28 3.27
CA LYS A 136 34.72 12.25 4.14
C LYS A 136 33.97 13.56 4.21
N TYR A 137 34.00 14.15 5.41
CA TYR A 137 33.44 15.49 5.62
C TYR A 137 34.14 16.53 4.74
N THR A 138 33.38 17.42 4.13
CA THR A 138 33.85 18.61 3.43
C THR A 138 33.00 19.84 3.77
N LYS A 139 33.54 21.06 3.51
CA LYS A 139 32.76 22.29 3.71
C LYS A 139 31.58 22.40 2.75
N GLU A 140 31.73 21.84 1.57
CA GLU A 140 30.68 21.76 0.54
C GLU A 140 29.52 20.86 1.04
N MET A 141 29.82 19.74 1.71
CA MET A 141 28.84 18.89 2.36
C MET A 141 28.06 19.67 3.45
N LEU A 142 28.75 20.42 4.28
CA LEU A 142 28.08 21.27 5.29
C LEU A 142 27.18 22.32 4.64
N SER A 143 27.66 22.97 3.57
CA SER A 143 26.85 23.94 2.81
C SER A 143 25.61 23.31 2.18
N TYR A 144 25.73 22.07 1.74
CA TYR A 144 24.63 21.26 1.21
C TYR A 144 23.59 20.94 2.30
N CYS A 145 24.02 20.49 3.48
CA CYS A 145 23.15 20.24 4.64
C CYS A 145 22.41 21.53 5.10
N ILE A 146 23.10 22.69 5.11
CA ILE A 146 22.49 23.99 5.39
C ILE A 146 21.37 24.29 4.39
N GLN A 147 21.58 24.03 3.11
CA GLN A 147 20.59 24.23 2.07
C GLN A 147 19.39 23.30 2.23
N ASP A 148 19.61 22.04 2.64
CA ASP A 148 18.55 21.07 2.89
C ASP A 148 17.68 21.49 4.08
N VAL A 149 18.26 21.99 5.16
CA VAL A 149 17.52 22.59 6.28
C VAL A 149 16.66 23.78 5.84
N LYS A 150 17.21 24.65 4.98
CA LYS A 150 16.47 25.80 4.44
C LYS A 150 15.24 25.36 3.62
N VAL A 151 15.41 24.41 2.70
CA VAL A 151 14.30 23.87 1.90
C VAL A 151 13.26 23.19 2.80
N THR A 152 13.72 22.44 3.81
CA THR A 152 12.84 21.79 4.80
C THR A 152 12.04 22.79 5.61
N SER A 153 12.64 23.89 6.06
CA SER A 153 11.95 24.99 6.77
C SER A 153 10.88 25.64 5.90
N LEU A 154 11.17 25.91 4.63
CA LEU A 154 10.19 26.45 3.68
C LEU A 154 9.03 25.46 3.43
N LEU A 155 9.32 24.16 3.33
CA LEU A 155 8.30 23.12 3.20
C LEU A 155 7.44 23.03 4.46
N TYR A 156 8.05 23.03 5.64
CA TYR A 156 7.33 23.03 6.93
C TYR A 156 6.38 24.24 7.05
N ASN A 157 6.86 25.44 6.75
CA ASN A 157 6.04 26.65 6.73
C ASN A 157 4.87 26.55 5.72
N LYS A 158 5.10 25.92 4.57
CA LYS A 158 4.03 25.66 3.59
C LYS A 158 2.99 24.65 4.11
N ILE A 159 3.43 23.62 4.84
CA ILE A 159 2.56 22.63 5.48
C ILE A 159 1.68 23.31 6.53
N LEU A 160 2.25 24.13 7.42
CA LEU A 160 1.50 24.86 8.46
C LEU A 160 0.42 25.76 7.86
N LYS A 161 0.73 26.50 6.78
CA LYS A 161 -0.24 27.36 6.08
C LYS A 161 -1.38 26.60 5.40
N LYS A 162 -1.30 25.26 5.30
CA LYS A 162 -2.35 24.46 4.65
C LYS A 162 -3.55 24.19 5.56
N GLU A 163 -3.42 24.41 6.86
CA GLU A 163 -4.49 24.16 7.86
C GLU A 163 -5.11 22.75 7.68
N PHE A 164 -4.25 21.74 7.59
CA PHE A 164 -4.68 20.35 7.43
C PHE A 164 -5.02 19.74 8.81
N SER A 165 -5.83 18.68 8.84
CA SER A 165 -6.20 17.96 10.07
C SER A 165 -4.95 17.49 10.84
N GLU A 166 -4.76 18.01 12.07
CA GLU A 166 -3.67 17.62 12.97
C GLU A 166 -3.77 16.15 13.36
N ASP A 167 -4.98 15.67 13.64
CA ASP A 167 -5.23 14.25 13.94
C ASP A 167 -4.79 13.33 12.80
N ALA A 168 -5.05 13.75 11.54
CA ALA A 168 -4.62 13.01 10.37
C ALA A 168 -3.09 13.00 10.24
N LEU A 169 -2.42 14.14 10.46
CA LEU A 169 -0.96 14.21 10.42
C LEU A 169 -0.34 13.36 11.52
N LYS A 170 -0.85 13.49 12.76
CA LYS A 170 -0.37 12.70 13.89
C LYS A 170 -0.51 11.20 13.61
N MET A 171 -1.69 10.75 13.17
CA MET A 171 -1.91 9.34 12.86
C MET A 171 -0.95 8.82 11.79
N GLU A 172 -0.67 9.61 10.74
CA GLU A 172 0.25 9.19 9.68
C GLU A 172 1.71 9.14 10.12
N HIS A 173 2.14 10.01 11.05
CA HIS A 173 3.47 9.91 11.69
C HIS A 173 3.57 8.68 12.58
N ASP A 174 2.57 8.45 13.43
CA ASP A 174 2.54 7.31 14.34
C ASP A 174 2.57 5.98 13.57
N ILE A 175 1.71 5.84 12.54
CA ILE A 175 1.69 4.61 11.72
C ILE A 175 2.98 4.45 10.92
N HIS A 176 3.55 5.51 10.35
CA HIS A 176 4.80 5.44 9.61
C HIS A 176 5.94 4.92 10.49
N THR A 177 6.08 5.47 11.70
CA THR A 177 7.07 5.03 12.69
C THR A 177 6.96 3.53 13.00
N LEU A 178 5.74 3.01 13.18
CA LEU A 178 5.53 1.59 13.46
C LEU A 178 5.73 0.71 12.22
N LEU A 179 5.41 1.20 11.02
CA LEU A 179 5.68 0.49 9.77
C LEU A 179 7.19 0.34 9.49
N ILE A 180 8.00 1.35 9.86
CA ILE A 180 9.47 1.23 9.81
C ILE A 180 9.96 0.12 10.74
N LYS A 181 9.47 0.07 11.98
CA LYS A 181 9.80 -1.02 12.92
C LYS A 181 9.35 -2.38 12.42
N GLN A 182 8.17 -2.48 11.80
CA GLN A 182 7.71 -3.70 11.14
C GLN A 182 8.65 -4.13 10.01
N GLN A 183 9.08 -3.19 9.16
CA GLN A 183 10.03 -3.45 8.08
C GLN A 183 11.37 -3.94 8.62
N GLU A 184 11.92 -3.33 9.67
CA GLU A 184 13.16 -3.77 10.32
C GLU A 184 13.06 -5.19 10.88
N ARG A 185 11.95 -5.51 11.50
CA ARG A 185 11.69 -6.85 12.05
C ARG A 185 11.61 -7.90 10.95
N GLY A 186 10.93 -7.57 9.85
CA GLY A 186 10.64 -8.47 8.75
C GLY A 186 9.76 -9.66 9.14
N ILE A 187 9.27 -10.39 8.15
CA ILE A 187 8.54 -11.65 8.32
C ILE A 187 9.47 -12.82 7.98
N HIS A 188 9.42 -13.88 8.78
CA HIS A 188 10.20 -15.10 8.54
C HIS A 188 9.79 -15.76 7.20
N PHE A 189 10.79 -16.20 6.43
CA PHE A 189 10.59 -16.77 5.11
C PHE A 189 11.38 -18.07 4.95
N ASP A 190 10.70 -19.14 4.55
CA ASP A 190 11.29 -20.47 4.36
C ASP A 190 11.95 -20.56 2.98
N GLU A 191 13.24 -20.25 2.92
CA GLU A 191 14.04 -20.28 1.68
C GLU A 191 14.11 -21.70 1.07
N THR A 192 14.18 -22.73 1.91
CA THR A 192 14.29 -24.13 1.45
C THR A 192 12.99 -24.57 0.76
N LYS A 193 11.85 -24.29 1.36
CA LYS A 193 10.54 -24.54 0.72
C LYS A 193 10.38 -23.69 -0.54
N ALA A 194 10.82 -22.43 -0.52
CA ALA A 194 10.72 -21.56 -1.69
C ALA A 194 11.54 -22.08 -2.89
N GLN A 195 12.76 -22.56 -2.65
CA GLN A 195 13.60 -23.17 -3.69
C GLN A 195 12.97 -24.45 -4.25
N LYS A 196 12.39 -25.30 -3.37
CA LYS A 196 11.68 -26.52 -3.79
C LYS A 196 10.46 -26.17 -4.64
N LEU A 197 9.63 -25.24 -4.20
CA LEU A 197 8.46 -24.79 -4.96
C LEU A 197 8.89 -24.20 -6.31
N TYR A 198 9.93 -23.36 -6.32
CA TYR A 198 10.47 -22.81 -7.57
C TYR A 198 10.84 -23.91 -8.56
N SER A 199 11.57 -24.96 -8.12
CA SER A 199 12.00 -26.06 -8.99
C SER A 199 10.81 -26.83 -9.55
N GLN A 200 9.78 -27.08 -8.75
CA GLN A 200 8.55 -27.76 -9.19
C GLN A 200 7.80 -26.93 -10.26
N LEU A 201 7.60 -25.63 -10.00
CA LEU A 201 6.91 -24.74 -10.94
C LEU A 201 7.71 -24.52 -12.24
N ALA A 202 9.04 -24.47 -12.15
CA ALA A 202 9.90 -24.31 -13.31
C ALA A 202 9.88 -25.56 -14.20
N ALA A 203 9.90 -26.77 -13.62
CA ALA A 203 9.75 -28.01 -14.35
C ALA A 203 8.40 -28.07 -15.08
N ARG A 204 7.31 -27.78 -14.37
CA ARG A 204 5.97 -27.78 -14.98
C ARG A 204 5.84 -26.75 -16.10
N LYS A 205 6.39 -25.54 -15.89
CA LYS A 205 6.42 -24.50 -16.93
C LYS A 205 7.16 -24.97 -18.18
N GLN A 206 8.29 -25.69 -18.03
CA GLN A 206 9.06 -26.21 -19.14
C GLN A 206 8.27 -27.27 -19.92
N GLU A 207 7.59 -28.20 -19.23
CA GLU A 207 6.72 -29.19 -19.86
C GLU A 207 5.67 -28.51 -20.76
N ILE A 208 4.98 -27.49 -20.22
CA ILE A 208 3.97 -26.74 -20.99
C ILE A 208 4.61 -25.99 -22.17
N GLU A 209 5.79 -25.43 -21.99
CA GLU A 209 6.50 -24.76 -23.07
C GLU A 209 6.83 -25.72 -24.20
N ASP A 210 7.32 -26.93 -23.88
CA ASP A 210 7.62 -27.98 -24.85
C ASP A 210 6.35 -28.47 -25.56
N GLU A 211 5.22 -28.59 -24.86
CA GLU A 211 3.92 -28.91 -25.47
C GLU A 211 3.47 -27.81 -26.45
N LEU A 212 3.57 -26.54 -26.03
CA LEU A 212 3.18 -25.39 -26.86
C LEU A 212 4.07 -25.23 -28.10
N GLN A 213 5.36 -25.58 -28.03
CA GLN A 213 6.26 -25.58 -29.19
C GLN A 213 5.89 -26.66 -30.23
N LYS A 214 5.29 -27.78 -29.81
CA LYS A 214 4.79 -28.82 -30.75
C LYS A 214 3.52 -28.38 -31.46
N VAL A 215 2.73 -27.50 -30.83
CA VAL A 215 1.41 -27.12 -31.32
C VAL A 215 1.44 -25.83 -32.14
N PHE A 216 2.30 -24.89 -31.76
CA PHE A 216 2.42 -23.58 -32.41
C PHE A 216 3.69 -23.49 -33.26
N GLU A 217 3.51 -23.10 -34.52
CA GLU A 217 4.63 -22.89 -35.42
C GLU A 217 5.60 -21.80 -34.93
N PRO A 218 6.89 -21.91 -35.26
CA PRO A 218 7.86 -20.85 -35.00
C PRO A 218 7.46 -19.53 -35.66
N ASN A 219 7.98 -18.44 -35.13
CA ASN A 219 7.80 -17.11 -35.73
C ASN A 219 8.83 -16.91 -36.84
N ILE A 220 8.36 -16.53 -38.00
CA ILE A 220 9.20 -16.20 -39.16
C ILE A 220 9.22 -14.67 -39.30
N ILE A 221 10.38 -14.05 -39.09
CA ILE A 221 10.58 -12.62 -39.21
C ILE A 221 11.40 -12.39 -40.50
N VAL A 222 10.74 -11.89 -41.53
CA VAL A 222 11.38 -11.52 -42.79
C VAL A 222 11.97 -10.12 -42.66
N MET A 223 13.29 -10.00 -42.71
CA MET A 223 14.03 -8.73 -42.75
C MET A 223 14.54 -8.47 -44.17
N LYS A 224 14.95 -7.22 -44.46
CA LYS A 224 15.42 -6.85 -45.80
C LYS A 224 16.52 -7.73 -46.38
N THR A 225 17.37 -8.27 -45.55
CA THR A 225 18.58 -9.03 -45.95
C THR A 225 18.60 -10.50 -45.52
N LYS A 226 17.70 -10.87 -44.59
CA LYS A 226 17.64 -12.25 -44.04
C LYS A 226 16.28 -12.57 -43.45
N THR A 227 15.96 -13.84 -43.40
CA THR A 227 14.82 -14.38 -42.65
C THR A 227 15.32 -14.95 -41.33
N LYS A 228 14.70 -14.55 -40.22
CA LYS A 228 14.97 -15.07 -38.89
C LYS A 228 13.80 -15.91 -38.41
N THR A 229 14.07 -17.16 -38.09
CA THR A 229 13.10 -18.06 -37.44
C THR A 229 13.39 -18.09 -35.93
N THR A 230 12.35 -17.89 -35.11
CA THR A 230 12.45 -17.99 -33.66
C THR A 230 11.30 -18.84 -33.12
N PRO A 231 11.52 -19.63 -32.05
CA PRO A 231 10.45 -20.38 -31.41
C PRO A 231 9.27 -19.48 -31.03
N PHE A 232 8.09 -20.07 -30.91
CA PHE A 232 6.94 -19.37 -30.33
C PHE A 232 7.26 -18.95 -28.88
N ASN A 233 6.98 -17.72 -28.53
CA ASN A 233 7.18 -17.21 -27.17
C ASN A 233 5.84 -17.17 -26.40
N PRO A 234 5.56 -18.15 -25.52
CA PRO A 234 4.32 -18.22 -24.74
C PRO A 234 4.20 -17.14 -23.66
N ALA A 235 5.25 -16.35 -23.41
CA ALA A 235 5.16 -15.14 -22.56
C ALA A 235 4.71 -13.90 -23.35
N SER A 236 4.75 -13.93 -24.69
CA SER A 236 4.37 -12.80 -25.54
C SER A 236 2.88 -12.77 -25.82
N ARG A 237 2.16 -11.84 -25.17
CA ARG A 237 0.72 -11.66 -25.36
C ARG A 237 0.32 -11.39 -26.81
N GLN A 238 1.15 -10.68 -27.57
CA GLN A 238 0.94 -10.45 -29.01
C GLN A 238 1.02 -11.76 -29.81
N GLN A 239 2.02 -12.61 -29.54
CA GLN A 239 2.16 -13.89 -30.21
C GLN A 239 1.02 -14.82 -29.86
N ILE A 240 0.63 -14.88 -28.57
CA ILE A 240 -0.53 -15.65 -28.10
C ILE A 240 -1.78 -15.20 -28.87
N ALA A 241 -2.07 -13.89 -28.90
CA ALA A 241 -3.22 -13.35 -29.61
C ALA A 241 -3.21 -13.72 -31.10
N GLY A 242 -2.05 -13.63 -31.75
CA GLY A 242 -1.89 -14.00 -33.16
C GLY A 242 -2.17 -15.49 -33.43
N ARG A 243 -1.69 -16.38 -32.56
CA ARG A 243 -1.92 -17.83 -32.69
C ARG A 243 -3.38 -18.22 -32.43
N LEU A 244 -4.01 -17.66 -31.38
CA LEU A 244 -5.40 -17.94 -31.05
C LEU A 244 -6.37 -17.39 -32.12
N LYS A 245 -6.08 -16.21 -32.69
CA LYS A 245 -6.86 -15.67 -33.83
C LYS A 245 -6.83 -16.60 -35.06
N LYS A 246 -5.66 -17.18 -35.39
CA LYS A 246 -5.54 -18.17 -36.46
C LYS A 246 -6.37 -19.43 -36.22
N ARG A 247 -6.68 -19.72 -34.94
CA ARG A 247 -7.54 -20.85 -34.51
C ARG A 247 -9.01 -20.45 -34.29
N GLY A 248 -9.41 -19.27 -34.75
CA GLY A 248 -10.80 -18.83 -34.72
C GLY A 248 -11.20 -17.96 -33.53
N TRP A 249 -10.28 -17.65 -32.61
CA TRP A 249 -10.60 -16.72 -31.53
C TRP A 249 -10.84 -15.29 -32.06
N LYS A 250 -11.96 -14.73 -31.65
CA LYS A 250 -12.32 -13.34 -31.95
C LYS A 250 -12.21 -12.51 -30.66
N PRO A 251 -11.18 -11.65 -30.51
CA PRO A 251 -11.03 -10.85 -29.30
C PRO A 251 -12.16 -9.83 -29.16
N THR A 252 -12.70 -9.72 -27.95
CA THR A 252 -13.75 -8.77 -27.58
C THR A 252 -13.22 -7.61 -26.73
N GLU A 253 -12.04 -7.79 -26.11
CA GLU A 253 -11.40 -6.78 -25.27
C GLU A 253 -10.04 -6.37 -25.86
N PHE A 254 -9.74 -5.07 -25.79
CA PHE A 254 -8.51 -4.49 -26.33
C PHE A 254 -7.79 -3.64 -25.28
N THR A 255 -6.47 -3.52 -25.43
CA THR A 255 -5.65 -2.60 -24.64
C THR A 255 -5.87 -1.16 -25.11
N PRO A 256 -5.50 -0.13 -24.33
CA PRO A 256 -5.55 1.27 -24.77
C PRO A 256 -4.80 1.55 -26.09
N CYS A 257 -3.82 0.70 -26.43
CA CYS A 257 -3.07 0.78 -27.70
C CYS A 257 -3.74 0.02 -28.84
N GLY A 258 -4.97 -0.51 -28.65
CA GLY A 258 -5.72 -1.22 -29.70
C GLY A 258 -5.31 -2.68 -29.93
N GLU A 259 -4.42 -3.25 -29.13
CA GLU A 259 -4.04 -4.66 -29.23
C GLU A 259 -5.06 -5.55 -28.50
N ALA A 260 -5.26 -6.78 -28.99
CA ALA A 260 -6.12 -7.75 -28.30
C ALA A 260 -5.59 -8.01 -26.89
N LYS A 261 -6.45 -7.84 -25.89
CA LYS A 261 -6.09 -8.12 -24.50
C LYS A 261 -5.99 -9.64 -24.30
N VAL A 262 -4.89 -10.08 -23.69
CA VAL A 262 -4.63 -11.48 -23.31
C VAL A 262 -4.22 -11.50 -21.85
N ASP A 263 -5.06 -12.10 -21.01
CA ASP A 263 -4.78 -12.38 -19.61
C ASP A 263 -5.43 -13.71 -19.19
N GLU A 264 -5.17 -14.14 -17.97
CA GLU A 264 -5.66 -15.40 -17.42
C GLU A 264 -7.20 -15.49 -17.50
N THR A 265 -7.92 -14.40 -17.23
CA THR A 265 -9.39 -14.34 -17.24
C THR A 265 -9.98 -14.47 -18.66
N ILE A 266 -9.30 -13.90 -19.66
CA ILE A 266 -9.72 -14.01 -21.05
C ILE A 266 -9.44 -15.42 -21.58
N LEU A 267 -8.24 -15.96 -21.28
CA LEU A 267 -7.88 -17.31 -21.72
C LEU A 267 -8.80 -18.39 -21.14
N GLU A 268 -9.31 -18.19 -19.92
CA GLU A 268 -10.28 -19.10 -19.28
C GLU A 268 -11.61 -19.21 -20.03
N LYS A 269 -12.01 -18.16 -20.75
CA LYS A 269 -13.27 -18.09 -21.50
C LYS A 269 -13.14 -18.61 -22.94
N ILE A 270 -11.93 -18.93 -23.39
CA ILE A 270 -11.66 -19.36 -24.77
C ILE A 270 -11.77 -20.87 -24.84
N ASP A 271 -12.71 -21.36 -25.65
CA ASP A 271 -12.90 -22.79 -25.92
C ASP A 271 -11.92 -23.29 -26.99
N ILE A 272 -10.63 -23.21 -26.68
CA ILE A 272 -9.52 -23.74 -27.48
C ILE A 272 -8.62 -24.49 -26.49
N PRO A 273 -8.27 -25.76 -26.71
CA PRO A 273 -7.51 -26.57 -25.76
C PRO A 273 -6.20 -25.90 -25.31
N GLU A 274 -5.49 -25.28 -26.22
CA GLU A 274 -4.21 -24.61 -25.96
C GLU A 274 -4.36 -23.34 -25.12
N ALA A 275 -5.55 -22.74 -25.05
CA ALA A 275 -5.80 -21.58 -24.20
C ALA A 275 -5.64 -21.94 -22.72
N LYS A 276 -5.97 -23.19 -22.32
CA LYS A 276 -5.75 -23.69 -20.95
C LYS A 276 -4.26 -23.79 -20.62
N LEU A 277 -3.45 -24.35 -21.54
CA LEU A 277 -2.00 -24.43 -21.37
C LEU A 277 -1.35 -23.03 -21.31
N LEU A 278 -1.78 -22.11 -22.16
CA LEU A 278 -1.31 -20.74 -22.16
C LEU A 278 -1.67 -20.01 -20.86
N ARG A 279 -2.88 -20.23 -20.32
CA ARG A 279 -3.30 -19.69 -19.03
C ARG A 279 -2.41 -20.19 -17.90
N GLU A 280 -2.19 -21.51 -17.84
CA GLU A 280 -1.32 -22.14 -16.85
C GLU A 280 0.13 -21.63 -16.98
N TYR A 281 0.65 -21.53 -18.20
CA TYR A 281 1.99 -20.98 -18.45
C TYR A 281 2.14 -19.54 -17.92
N LEU A 282 1.19 -18.67 -18.21
CA LEU A 282 1.23 -17.27 -17.76
C LEU A 282 1.16 -17.18 -16.22
N MET A 283 0.31 -17.99 -15.59
CA MET A 283 0.21 -18.08 -14.14
C MET A 283 1.52 -18.57 -13.52
N LEU A 284 2.11 -19.67 -14.03
CA LEU A 284 3.40 -20.18 -13.57
C LEU A 284 4.51 -19.15 -13.74
N ASN A 285 4.55 -18.47 -14.88
CA ASN A 285 5.54 -17.40 -15.12
C ASN A 285 5.43 -16.27 -14.10
N LYS A 286 4.20 -15.90 -13.71
CA LYS A 286 3.95 -14.91 -12.66
C LYS A 286 4.43 -15.39 -11.29
N ARG A 287 4.16 -16.66 -10.91
CA ARG A 287 4.62 -17.24 -9.63
C ARG A 287 6.14 -17.33 -9.57
N LEU A 288 6.78 -17.83 -10.62
CA LEU A 288 8.24 -17.87 -10.72
C LEU A 288 8.86 -16.47 -10.64
N GLY A 289 8.19 -15.46 -11.24
CA GLY A 289 8.58 -14.05 -11.11
C GLY A 289 8.54 -13.55 -9.68
N GLN A 290 7.53 -13.92 -8.91
CA GLN A 290 7.40 -13.55 -7.50
C GLN A 290 8.44 -14.25 -6.62
N ILE A 291 8.66 -15.57 -6.85
CA ILE A 291 9.55 -16.38 -6.01
C ILE A 291 11.04 -16.07 -6.27
N ALA A 292 11.47 -16.06 -7.55
CA ALA A 292 12.90 -16.04 -7.86
C ALA A 292 13.34 -15.12 -9.01
N THR A 293 12.58 -15.00 -10.11
CA THR A 293 13.12 -14.40 -11.35
C THR A 293 12.89 -12.90 -11.48
N GLY A 294 11.87 -12.33 -10.84
CA GLY A 294 11.55 -10.91 -10.87
C GLY A 294 12.61 -10.04 -10.18
N LYS A 295 12.56 -8.72 -10.44
CA LYS A 295 13.45 -7.75 -9.77
C LYS A 295 13.23 -7.70 -8.26
N GLN A 296 11.99 -7.87 -7.80
CA GLN A 296 11.59 -7.89 -6.39
C GLN A 296 11.20 -9.29 -5.93
N ALA A 297 11.84 -10.32 -6.48
CA ALA A 297 11.57 -11.70 -6.12
C ALA A 297 11.98 -12.00 -4.68
N TRP A 298 11.21 -12.84 -4.00
CA TRP A 298 11.40 -13.14 -2.57
C TRP A 298 12.78 -13.73 -2.28
N LEU A 299 13.24 -14.71 -3.06
CA LEU A 299 14.57 -15.32 -2.91
C LEU A 299 15.73 -14.34 -3.20
N LYS A 300 15.49 -13.22 -3.90
CA LYS A 300 16.52 -12.17 -4.09
C LYS A 300 16.59 -11.17 -2.96
N LEU A 301 15.46 -10.99 -2.26
CA LEU A 301 15.31 -9.95 -1.23
C LEU A 301 15.36 -10.51 0.20
N VAL A 302 15.35 -11.83 0.36
CA VAL A 302 15.49 -12.45 1.67
C VAL A 302 16.85 -12.14 2.28
N LYS A 303 16.85 -11.70 3.55
CA LYS A 303 18.05 -11.41 4.34
C LYS A 303 17.94 -12.17 5.66
N LYS A 304 18.88 -13.06 5.95
CA LYS A 304 18.93 -13.85 7.21
C LYS A 304 17.60 -14.55 7.51
N GLY A 305 17.00 -15.19 6.49
CA GLY A 305 15.73 -15.92 6.62
C GLY A 305 14.49 -15.04 6.82
N LYS A 306 14.54 -13.75 6.48
CA LYS A 306 13.41 -12.82 6.60
C LYS A 306 13.25 -11.96 5.35
N LEU A 307 12.01 -11.57 5.08
CA LEU A 307 11.65 -10.58 4.08
C LEU A 307 11.25 -9.26 4.77
N HIS A 308 11.86 -8.17 4.31
CA HIS A 308 11.72 -6.83 4.89
C HIS A 308 10.89 -5.93 3.96
N GLY A 309 9.62 -6.30 3.72
CA GLY A 309 8.75 -5.58 2.80
C GLY A 309 8.52 -4.13 3.23
N ARG A 310 8.80 -3.20 2.32
CA ARG A 310 8.57 -1.77 2.56
C ARG A 310 7.09 -1.44 2.42
N VAL A 311 6.56 -0.68 3.37
CA VAL A 311 5.19 -0.18 3.36
C VAL A 311 5.21 1.35 3.32
N ASN A 312 4.68 1.93 2.24
CA ASN A 312 4.43 3.36 2.19
C ASN A 312 3.06 3.65 2.81
N HIS A 313 3.04 4.41 3.88
CA HIS A 313 1.82 4.72 4.63
C HIS A 313 0.75 5.45 3.81
N MET A 314 1.15 6.27 2.83
CA MET A 314 0.27 7.08 1.96
C MET A 314 0.56 6.82 0.47
N GLY A 315 0.29 5.61 0.00
CA GLY A 315 0.55 5.21 -1.38
C GLY A 315 -0.62 5.48 -2.36
N ALA A 316 -1.81 5.78 -1.85
CA ALA A 316 -3.00 6.03 -2.67
C ALA A 316 -3.79 7.25 -2.17
N VAL A 317 -4.52 7.90 -3.06
CA VAL A 317 -5.41 9.03 -2.71
C VAL A 317 -6.50 8.65 -1.71
N THR A 318 -6.81 7.36 -1.59
CA THR A 318 -7.73 6.79 -0.61
C THR A 318 -7.07 6.51 0.75
N SER A 319 -5.87 7.03 0.99
CA SER A 319 -5.09 6.81 2.22
C SER A 319 -4.65 5.35 2.46
N ARG A 320 -4.81 4.46 1.48
CA ARG A 320 -4.31 3.08 1.57
C ARG A 320 -2.79 3.04 1.50
N CYS A 321 -2.20 2.12 2.24
CA CYS A 321 -0.79 1.79 2.12
C CYS A 321 -0.49 1.14 0.77
N THR A 322 0.75 1.30 0.29
CA THR A 322 1.30 0.53 -0.84
C THR A 322 2.57 -0.20 -0.42
N HIS A 323 2.88 -1.29 -1.12
CA HIS A 323 3.92 -2.23 -0.73
C HIS A 323 4.96 -2.38 -1.84
N ALA A 324 6.23 -2.53 -1.45
CA ALA A 324 7.36 -2.73 -2.36
C ALA A 324 8.51 -3.46 -1.66
N ASN A 325 9.39 -4.04 -2.42
CA ASN A 325 10.68 -4.60 -2.00
C ASN A 325 10.63 -5.63 -0.84
N PRO A 326 9.85 -6.72 -0.92
CA PRO A 326 8.91 -7.10 -1.96
C PRO A 326 7.50 -6.55 -1.73
N ASN A 327 6.65 -6.58 -2.76
CA ASN A 327 5.24 -6.26 -2.60
C ASN A 327 4.48 -7.44 -1.98
N LEU A 328 4.36 -7.46 -0.65
CA LEU A 328 3.67 -8.52 0.08
C LEU A 328 2.15 -8.53 -0.16
N ALA A 329 1.55 -7.40 -0.58
CA ALA A 329 0.13 -7.36 -0.92
C ALA A 329 -0.22 -8.12 -2.22
N GLN A 330 0.80 -8.57 -2.97
CA GLN A 330 0.62 -9.40 -4.16
C GLN A 330 0.82 -10.90 -3.91
N VAL A 331 1.08 -11.32 -2.67
CA VAL A 331 1.10 -12.75 -2.32
C VAL A 331 -0.28 -13.32 -2.62
N PRO A 332 -0.38 -14.41 -3.40
CA PRO A 332 -1.68 -14.92 -3.85
C PRO A 332 -2.51 -15.42 -2.67
N ARG A 333 -3.83 -15.25 -2.76
CA ARG A 333 -4.76 -15.81 -1.76
C ARG A 333 -4.72 -17.35 -1.79
N VAL A 334 -5.05 -17.99 -0.68
CA VAL A 334 -5.03 -19.46 -0.53
C VAL A 334 -5.84 -20.18 -1.61
N SER A 335 -6.98 -19.63 -2.03
CA SER A 335 -7.85 -20.22 -3.08
C SER A 335 -7.32 -20.03 -4.52
N ALA A 336 -6.24 -19.29 -4.74
CA ALA A 336 -5.62 -19.16 -6.06
C ALA A 336 -4.68 -20.35 -6.32
N GLU A 337 -4.44 -20.65 -7.60
CA GLU A 337 -3.46 -21.69 -7.98
C GLU A 337 -2.09 -21.38 -7.37
N TYR A 338 -1.53 -22.37 -6.65
CA TYR A 338 -0.30 -22.28 -5.84
C TYR A 338 -0.33 -21.16 -4.77
N GLY A 339 -1.52 -20.70 -4.41
CA GLY A 339 -1.66 -19.64 -3.40
C GLY A 339 -1.33 -20.14 -2.01
N LYS A 340 -1.80 -21.34 -1.66
CA LYS A 340 -1.50 -21.99 -0.39
C LYS A 340 0.00 -22.20 -0.24
N GLU A 341 0.65 -22.81 -1.23
CA GLU A 341 2.09 -23.08 -1.23
C GLU A 341 2.92 -21.80 -1.12
N CYS A 342 2.50 -20.73 -1.81
CA CYS A 342 3.15 -19.42 -1.70
C CYS A 342 3.00 -18.82 -0.29
N ARG A 343 1.84 -18.95 0.36
CA ARG A 343 1.62 -18.43 1.72
C ARG A 343 2.31 -19.27 2.79
N GLU A 344 2.48 -20.57 2.59
CA GLU A 344 3.24 -21.45 3.47
C GLU A 344 4.74 -21.08 3.57
N LEU A 345 5.26 -20.28 2.63
CA LEU A 345 6.63 -19.77 2.67
C LEU A 345 6.83 -18.71 3.76
N PHE A 346 5.75 -18.02 4.15
CA PHE A 346 5.77 -16.99 5.18
C PHE A 346 5.36 -17.61 6.51
N SER A 347 6.28 -17.70 7.44
CA SER A 347 6.16 -18.48 8.66
C SER A 347 6.69 -17.74 9.88
N VAL A 348 6.92 -18.45 10.94
CA VAL A 348 7.51 -17.94 12.19
C VAL A 348 8.65 -18.86 12.66
N PRO A 349 9.63 -18.33 13.42
CA PRO A 349 10.68 -19.16 14.02
C PRO A 349 10.13 -20.10 15.11
N ASN A 350 10.93 -21.11 15.48
CA ASN A 350 10.59 -22.02 16.56
C ASN A 350 10.28 -21.26 17.85
N GLY A 351 9.26 -21.71 18.58
CA GLY A 351 8.80 -21.07 19.82
C GLY A 351 7.73 -19.98 19.61
N TYR A 352 7.38 -19.70 18.35
CA TYR A 352 6.33 -18.74 17.99
C TYR A 352 5.19 -19.41 17.20
N THR A 353 4.07 -18.71 17.17
CA THR A 353 2.89 -18.99 16.36
C THR A 353 2.59 -17.74 15.52
N LEU A 354 2.19 -17.90 14.26
CA LEU A 354 1.66 -16.80 13.47
C LEU A 354 0.19 -16.62 13.79
N LEU A 355 -0.20 -15.40 14.10
CA LEU A 355 -1.59 -15.03 14.35
C LEU A 355 -2.02 -13.99 13.30
N GLY A 356 -2.97 -14.39 12.46
CA GLY A 356 -3.56 -13.51 11.43
C GLY A 356 -4.93 -13.03 11.86
N ALA A 357 -5.23 -11.78 11.57
CA ALA A 357 -6.54 -11.18 11.83
C ALA A 357 -6.98 -10.25 10.70
N ASP A 358 -8.27 -10.34 10.33
CA ASP A 358 -8.91 -9.54 9.29
C ASP A 358 -10.02 -8.66 9.86
N ALA A 359 -10.20 -7.45 9.30
CA ALA A 359 -11.35 -6.60 9.61
C ALA A 359 -12.60 -7.12 8.90
N SER A 360 -13.57 -7.64 9.65
CA SER A 360 -14.77 -8.31 9.13
C SER A 360 -15.70 -7.35 8.39
N GLY A 361 -15.97 -7.61 7.10
CA GLY A 361 -16.96 -6.89 6.29
C GLY A 361 -16.76 -5.37 6.24
N LEU A 362 -15.53 -4.91 6.23
CA LEU A 362 -15.13 -3.52 6.43
C LEU A 362 -15.84 -2.53 5.50
N GLU A 363 -15.91 -2.81 4.19
CA GLU A 363 -16.52 -1.91 3.21
C GLU A 363 -18.02 -1.69 3.47
N LEU A 364 -18.75 -2.75 3.81
CA LEU A 364 -20.18 -2.64 4.10
C LEU A 364 -20.44 -1.95 5.45
N ARG A 365 -19.54 -2.12 6.41
CA ARG A 365 -19.59 -1.40 7.69
C ARG A 365 -19.28 0.08 7.49
N CYS A 366 -18.32 0.44 6.64
CA CYS A 366 -18.08 1.84 6.24
C CYS A 366 -19.32 2.44 5.56
N LEU A 367 -19.91 1.72 4.62
CA LEU A 367 -21.15 2.16 3.98
C LEU A 367 -22.26 2.39 5.01
N SER A 368 -22.46 1.43 5.90
CA SER A 368 -23.46 1.47 6.96
C SER A 368 -23.31 2.69 7.87
N HIS A 369 -22.07 3.00 8.28
CA HIS A 369 -21.76 4.20 9.05
C HIS A 369 -22.24 5.48 8.36
N PHE A 370 -21.92 5.66 7.08
CA PHE A 370 -22.30 6.86 6.34
C PHE A 370 -23.82 6.89 6.00
N LEU A 371 -24.46 5.73 5.89
CA LEU A 371 -25.92 5.65 5.67
C LEU A 371 -26.73 5.98 6.91
N HIS A 372 -26.20 5.76 8.10
CA HIS A 372 -26.89 5.89 9.38
C HIS A 372 -27.67 7.21 9.52
N ARG A 373 -27.08 8.32 9.07
CA ARG A 373 -27.73 9.65 9.06
C ARG A 373 -28.93 9.78 8.11
N TYR A 374 -29.17 8.82 7.23
CA TYR A 374 -30.24 8.85 6.22
C TYR A 374 -31.26 7.74 6.41
N ASP A 375 -30.96 6.70 7.20
CA ASP A 375 -31.81 5.53 7.39
C ASP A 375 -32.01 5.12 8.85
N ASP A 376 -31.48 5.93 9.80
CA ASP A 376 -31.56 5.69 11.25
C ASP A 376 -31.06 4.28 11.63
N GLY A 377 -30.03 3.80 10.93
CA GLY A 377 -29.37 2.52 11.20
C GLY A 377 -30.09 1.28 10.66
N LYS A 378 -31.05 1.42 9.76
CA LYS A 378 -31.75 0.26 9.16
C LYS A 378 -30.79 -0.66 8.41
N TYR A 379 -29.84 -0.09 7.64
CA TYR A 379 -28.82 -0.86 6.95
C TYR A 379 -27.85 -1.54 7.93
N SER A 380 -27.53 -0.88 9.05
CA SER A 380 -26.70 -1.45 10.12
C SER A 380 -27.34 -2.67 10.73
N LYS A 381 -28.65 -2.61 11.02
CA LYS A 381 -29.39 -3.73 11.58
C LYS A 381 -29.43 -4.91 10.63
N GLU A 382 -29.70 -4.68 9.35
CA GLU A 382 -29.71 -5.74 8.33
C GLU A 382 -28.33 -6.36 8.15
N LEU A 383 -27.26 -5.57 8.24
CA LEU A 383 -25.89 -6.06 8.12
C LEU A 383 -25.46 -6.94 9.31
N LEU A 384 -25.91 -6.62 10.53
CA LEU A 384 -25.48 -7.31 11.77
C LEU A 384 -26.38 -8.49 12.14
N GLU A 385 -27.69 -8.39 11.91
CA GLU A 385 -28.70 -9.33 12.38
C GLU A 385 -29.41 -10.09 11.25
N GLY A 386 -29.30 -9.61 10.00
CA GLY A 386 -29.93 -10.16 8.82
C GLY A 386 -28.97 -10.76 7.80
N ASP A 387 -29.41 -10.85 6.55
CA ASP A 387 -28.56 -11.19 5.40
C ASP A 387 -28.55 -10.04 4.40
N ILE A 388 -27.56 -9.16 4.56
CA ILE A 388 -27.39 -7.96 3.73
C ILE A 388 -27.25 -8.29 2.23
N HIS A 389 -26.70 -9.46 1.88
CA HIS A 389 -26.56 -9.85 0.48
C HIS A 389 -27.90 -10.25 -0.13
N THR A 390 -28.76 -10.92 0.64
CA THR A 390 -30.15 -11.21 0.24
C THR A 390 -30.98 -9.93 0.17
N ALA A 391 -30.81 -8.98 1.10
CA ALA A 391 -31.46 -7.68 1.03
C ALA A 391 -31.05 -6.90 -0.23
N ASN A 392 -29.76 -6.86 -0.54
CA ASN A 392 -29.21 -6.23 -1.75
C ASN A 392 -29.65 -6.96 -3.02
N GLN A 393 -29.78 -8.30 -3.00
CA GLN A 393 -30.33 -9.11 -4.09
C GLN A 393 -31.75 -8.66 -4.47
N LYS A 394 -32.63 -8.59 -3.49
CA LYS A 394 -34.01 -8.14 -3.67
C LYS A 394 -34.08 -6.68 -4.17
N ALA A 395 -33.29 -5.79 -3.58
CA ALA A 395 -33.24 -4.39 -3.96
C ALA A 395 -32.75 -4.17 -5.41
N ALA A 396 -31.74 -4.91 -5.85
CA ALA A 396 -31.20 -4.84 -7.20
C ALA A 396 -32.03 -5.66 -8.23
N GLY A 397 -32.87 -6.60 -7.76
CA GLY A 397 -33.62 -7.54 -8.61
C GLY A 397 -32.72 -8.56 -9.30
N LEU A 398 -31.74 -9.09 -8.57
CA LEU A 398 -30.81 -10.11 -9.04
C LEU A 398 -31.34 -11.52 -8.72
N GLU A 399 -30.91 -12.50 -9.51
CA GLU A 399 -31.41 -13.88 -9.39
C GLU A 399 -30.78 -14.63 -8.22
N THR A 400 -29.49 -14.39 -7.96
CA THR A 400 -28.75 -15.12 -6.93
C THR A 400 -28.08 -14.19 -5.91
N ARG A 401 -27.86 -14.72 -4.71
CA ARG A 401 -27.14 -14.06 -3.63
C ARG A 401 -25.67 -13.75 -4.01
N ASP A 402 -25.04 -14.63 -4.77
CA ASP A 402 -23.64 -14.45 -5.21
C ASP A 402 -23.53 -13.33 -6.25
N GLN A 403 -24.52 -13.21 -7.17
CA GLN A 403 -24.62 -12.04 -8.04
C GLN A 403 -24.75 -10.76 -7.23
N ALA A 404 -25.56 -10.75 -6.16
CA ALA A 404 -25.72 -9.58 -5.30
C ALA A 404 -24.46 -9.24 -4.53
N LYS A 405 -23.72 -10.22 -4.04
CA LYS A 405 -22.40 -10.03 -3.42
C LYS A 405 -21.43 -9.39 -4.41
N THR A 406 -21.32 -9.90 -5.61
CA THR A 406 -20.46 -9.33 -6.67
C THR A 406 -20.92 -7.93 -7.08
N PHE A 407 -22.24 -7.74 -7.19
CA PHE A 407 -22.86 -6.45 -7.56
C PHE A 407 -22.56 -5.37 -6.53
N ILE A 408 -22.78 -5.61 -5.23
CA ILE A 408 -22.62 -4.56 -4.22
C ILE A 408 -21.19 -4.07 -4.15
N TYR A 409 -20.21 -4.96 -4.16
CA TYR A 409 -18.80 -4.56 -4.19
C TYR A 409 -18.45 -3.85 -5.51
N GLY A 410 -18.87 -4.37 -6.66
CA GLY A 410 -18.69 -3.69 -7.95
C GLY A 410 -19.29 -2.28 -7.95
N PHE A 411 -20.52 -2.12 -7.41
CA PHE A 411 -21.21 -0.84 -7.30
C PHE A 411 -20.43 0.14 -6.40
N LEU A 412 -19.98 -0.30 -5.22
CA LEU A 412 -19.22 0.51 -4.26
C LEU A 412 -17.86 0.92 -4.83
N TYR A 413 -17.22 0.06 -5.61
CA TYR A 413 -15.97 0.37 -6.32
C TYR A 413 -16.16 1.18 -7.60
N GLY A 414 -17.38 1.63 -7.89
CA GLY A 414 -17.66 2.52 -9.02
C GLY A 414 -17.70 1.82 -10.38
N ALA A 415 -18.02 0.52 -10.40
CA ALA A 415 -18.16 -0.22 -11.66
C ALA A 415 -19.15 0.45 -12.61
N GLY A 416 -18.74 0.58 -13.89
CA GLY A 416 -19.59 1.07 -14.97
C GLY A 416 -20.76 0.12 -15.26
N GLU A 417 -21.73 0.61 -16.02
CA GLU A 417 -22.93 -0.13 -16.38
C GLU A 417 -22.65 -1.45 -17.08
N GLU A 418 -21.65 -1.48 -17.96
CA GLU A 418 -21.24 -2.68 -18.69
C GLU A 418 -20.72 -3.77 -17.73
N LYS A 419 -19.84 -3.41 -16.78
CA LYS A 419 -19.32 -4.36 -15.80
C LYS A 419 -20.42 -4.87 -14.86
N ILE A 420 -21.40 -4.03 -14.51
CA ILE A 420 -22.56 -4.47 -13.71
C ILE A 420 -23.45 -5.40 -14.52
N GLY A 421 -23.71 -5.10 -15.80
CA GLY A 421 -24.45 -5.99 -16.68
C GLY A 421 -23.80 -7.35 -16.87
N SER A 422 -22.46 -7.40 -16.94
CA SER A 422 -21.71 -8.65 -17.10
C SER A 422 -21.87 -9.62 -15.91
N ILE A 423 -22.27 -9.15 -14.73
CA ILE A 423 -22.54 -10.00 -13.56
C ILE A 423 -23.69 -11.00 -13.82
N ILE A 424 -24.62 -10.60 -14.69
CA ILE A 424 -25.76 -11.44 -15.10
C ILE A 424 -25.62 -11.91 -16.57
N GLY A 425 -24.42 -11.84 -17.14
CA GLY A 425 -24.17 -12.23 -18.52
C GLY A 425 -24.82 -11.30 -19.57
N ARG A 426 -25.10 -10.04 -19.20
CA ARG A 426 -25.75 -9.03 -20.05
C ARG A 426 -24.87 -7.80 -20.25
N GLY A 427 -25.33 -6.86 -21.04
CA GLY A 427 -24.59 -5.64 -21.41
C GLY A 427 -24.94 -4.42 -20.56
N SER A 428 -24.50 -3.26 -21.03
CA SER A 428 -24.61 -1.95 -20.37
C SER A 428 -26.06 -1.54 -20.06
N LYS A 429 -27.00 -1.88 -20.94
CA LYS A 429 -28.43 -1.54 -20.78
C LYS A 429 -29.01 -2.18 -19.53
N GLU A 430 -28.79 -3.46 -19.34
CA GLU A 430 -29.25 -4.22 -18.18
C GLU A 430 -28.49 -3.78 -16.90
N GLY A 431 -27.21 -3.50 -17.02
CA GLY A 431 -26.42 -2.93 -15.91
C GLY A 431 -26.97 -1.60 -15.41
N ARG A 432 -27.43 -0.73 -16.33
CA ARG A 432 -28.12 0.52 -15.98
C ARG A 432 -29.44 0.27 -15.26
N ILE A 433 -30.23 -0.69 -15.74
CA ILE A 433 -31.51 -1.05 -15.13
C ILE A 433 -31.31 -1.53 -13.68
N ILE A 434 -30.37 -2.45 -13.46
CA ILE A 434 -30.02 -2.98 -12.13
C ILE A 434 -29.61 -1.83 -11.19
N LYS A 435 -28.71 -0.97 -11.65
CA LYS A 435 -28.19 0.16 -10.87
C LYS A 435 -29.28 1.15 -10.47
N ASN A 436 -30.17 1.50 -11.40
CA ASN A 436 -31.28 2.41 -11.15
C ASN A 436 -32.32 1.79 -10.21
N ARG A 437 -32.69 0.53 -10.39
CA ARG A 437 -33.60 -0.21 -9.51
C ARG A 437 -33.05 -0.25 -8.09
N PHE A 438 -31.77 -0.59 -7.92
CA PHE A 438 -31.11 -0.62 -6.62
C PHE A 438 -31.16 0.74 -5.92
N LEU A 439 -30.82 1.83 -6.61
CA LEU A 439 -30.88 3.18 -6.04
C LEU A 439 -32.31 3.63 -5.70
N GLN A 440 -33.31 3.21 -6.47
CA GLN A 440 -34.73 3.48 -6.15
C GLN A 440 -35.20 2.74 -4.89
N LYS A 441 -34.72 1.49 -4.72
CA LYS A 441 -35.08 0.66 -3.54
C LYS A 441 -34.23 0.98 -2.29
N THR A 442 -33.13 1.73 -2.47
CA THR A 442 -32.23 2.15 -1.39
C THR A 442 -32.11 3.69 -1.35
N PRO A 443 -33.18 4.42 -0.96
CA PRO A 443 -33.19 5.89 -1.03
C PRO A 443 -32.13 6.56 -0.16
N ALA A 444 -31.75 5.97 0.97
CA ALA A 444 -30.65 6.45 1.82
C ALA A 444 -29.32 6.45 1.07
N LEU A 445 -29.04 5.39 0.31
CA LEU A 445 -27.83 5.29 -0.51
C LEU A 445 -27.82 6.34 -1.64
N LYS A 446 -28.97 6.60 -2.25
CA LYS A 446 -29.11 7.66 -3.23
C LYS A 446 -28.80 9.03 -2.62
N LYS A 447 -29.38 9.34 -1.45
CA LYS A 447 -29.11 10.59 -0.70
C LYS A 447 -27.61 10.74 -0.35
N LEU A 448 -26.99 9.67 0.15
CA LEU A 448 -25.54 9.65 0.45
C LEU A 448 -24.73 9.95 -0.81
N LYS A 449 -25.00 9.26 -1.91
CA LYS A 449 -24.30 9.45 -3.19
C LYS A 449 -24.44 10.89 -3.70
N ASP A 450 -25.64 11.46 -3.65
CA ASP A 450 -25.91 12.82 -4.11
C ASP A 450 -25.18 13.85 -3.22
N ALA A 451 -25.17 13.66 -1.91
CA ALA A 451 -24.45 14.51 -0.97
C ALA A 451 -22.92 14.46 -1.20
N VAL A 452 -22.37 13.27 -1.39
CA VAL A 452 -20.93 13.08 -1.68
C VAL A 452 -20.56 13.70 -3.02
N ASN A 453 -21.37 13.52 -4.07
CA ASN A 453 -21.15 14.14 -5.38
C ASN A 453 -21.23 15.67 -5.30
N THR A 454 -22.13 16.23 -4.51
CA THR A 454 -22.23 17.67 -4.28
C THR A 454 -20.98 18.19 -3.58
N SER A 455 -20.52 17.51 -2.52
CA SER A 455 -19.26 17.85 -1.84
C SER A 455 -18.05 17.77 -2.76
N ALA A 456 -18.02 16.80 -3.66
CA ALA A 456 -16.92 16.58 -4.59
C ALA A 456 -16.74 17.70 -5.64
N LYS A 457 -17.76 18.54 -5.87
CA LYS A 457 -17.67 19.69 -6.81
C LYS A 457 -16.57 20.70 -6.44
N LYS A 458 -16.17 20.78 -5.17
CA LYS A 458 -15.04 21.61 -4.70
C LYS A 458 -13.65 20.96 -4.91
N GLY A 459 -13.58 19.78 -5.57
CA GLY A 459 -12.35 19.04 -5.85
C GLY A 459 -11.92 18.09 -4.74
N TRP A 460 -12.60 18.05 -3.58
CA TRP A 460 -12.29 17.16 -2.48
C TRP A 460 -13.52 16.86 -1.61
N ILE A 461 -13.44 15.78 -0.82
CA ILE A 461 -14.41 15.42 0.21
C ILE A 461 -13.70 15.25 1.56
N LYS A 462 -14.45 15.39 2.66
CA LYS A 462 -13.93 15.21 4.02
C LYS A 462 -13.87 13.72 4.36
N GLY A 463 -12.69 13.22 4.74
CA GLY A 463 -12.48 11.87 5.25
C GLY A 463 -12.91 11.71 6.70
N LEU A 464 -12.80 10.48 7.22
CA LEU A 464 -13.26 10.08 8.56
C LEU A 464 -12.54 10.84 9.70
N ASP A 465 -11.27 11.16 9.53
CA ASP A 465 -10.42 11.92 10.47
C ASP A 465 -10.30 13.40 10.13
N GLY A 466 -11.18 13.91 9.28
CA GLY A 466 -11.18 15.32 8.89
C GLY A 466 -10.26 15.67 7.72
N ARG A 467 -9.42 14.74 7.24
CA ARG A 467 -8.54 15.00 6.09
C ARG A 467 -9.30 15.33 4.80
N GLN A 468 -8.66 16.09 3.94
CA GLN A 468 -9.17 16.38 2.61
C GLN A 468 -8.77 15.24 1.65
N LEU A 469 -9.76 14.55 1.08
CA LEU A 469 -9.59 13.50 0.09
C LEU A 469 -9.80 14.09 -1.31
N PRO A 470 -8.77 14.22 -2.14
CA PRO A 470 -8.90 14.79 -3.48
C PRO A 470 -9.73 13.88 -4.39
N ILE A 471 -10.63 14.47 -5.16
CA ILE A 471 -11.52 13.76 -6.08
C ILE A 471 -11.16 14.10 -7.52
N ARG A 472 -10.72 13.09 -8.26
CA ARG A 472 -10.40 13.22 -9.70
C ARG A 472 -11.64 13.22 -10.59
N HIS A 473 -12.62 12.37 -10.24
CA HIS A 473 -13.84 12.19 -11.01
C HIS A 473 -15.02 12.04 -10.05
N ALA A 474 -16.11 12.75 -10.28
CA ALA A 474 -17.29 12.76 -9.40
C ALA A 474 -17.86 11.35 -9.16
N HIS A 475 -17.85 10.47 -10.18
CA HIS A 475 -18.33 9.09 -10.05
C HIS A 475 -17.49 8.22 -9.10
N ALA A 476 -16.24 8.59 -8.82
CA ALA A 476 -15.36 7.88 -7.90
C ALA A 476 -15.48 8.39 -6.44
N ALA A 477 -16.23 9.44 -6.18
CA ALA A 477 -16.25 10.12 -4.88
C ALA A 477 -16.74 9.21 -3.74
N LEU A 478 -17.83 8.47 -3.95
CA LEU A 478 -18.33 7.53 -2.95
C LEU A 478 -17.31 6.41 -2.67
N ASN A 479 -16.72 5.86 -3.72
CA ASN A 479 -15.67 4.84 -3.59
C ASN A 479 -14.46 5.39 -2.80
N THR A 480 -14.01 6.61 -3.13
CA THR A 480 -12.90 7.26 -2.41
C THR A 480 -13.23 7.43 -0.92
N LEU A 481 -14.45 7.85 -0.58
CA LEU A 481 -14.91 7.98 0.80
C LEU A 481 -14.84 6.66 1.56
N LEU A 482 -15.41 5.60 1.00
CA LEU A 482 -15.50 4.29 1.66
C LEU A 482 -14.14 3.60 1.79
N GLN A 483 -13.34 3.63 0.73
CA GLN A 483 -11.98 3.06 0.77
C GLN A 483 -11.07 3.81 1.74
N SER A 484 -11.20 5.13 1.80
CA SER A 484 -10.44 5.92 2.77
C SER A 484 -10.86 5.61 4.19
N ALA A 485 -12.17 5.53 4.48
CA ALA A 485 -12.65 5.17 5.81
C ALA A 485 -12.12 3.80 6.25
N GLY A 486 -12.17 2.80 5.37
CA GLY A 486 -11.58 1.48 5.64
C GLY A 486 -10.09 1.55 5.93
N ALA A 487 -9.32 2.29 5.12
CA ALA A 487 -7.88 2.45 5.33
C ALA A 487 -7.56 3.11 6.69
N LEU A 488 -8.32 4.15 7.07
CA LEU A 488 -8.15 4.86 8.34
C LEU A 488 -8.50 4.00 9.54
N ILE A 489 -9.57 3.21 9.44
CA ILE A 489 -9.94 2.22 10.47
C ILE A 489 -8.80 1.23 10.66
N CYS A 490 -8.26 0.63 9.59
CA CYS A 490 -7.19 -0.36 9.69
C CYS A 490 -5.89 0.23 10.25
N LYS A 491 -5.53 1.46 9.89
CA LYS A 491 -4.37 2.16 10.47
C LYS A 491 -4.56 2.44 11.95
N ARG A 492 -5.73 2.93 12.37
CA ARG A 492 -6.04 3.16 13.79
C ARG A 492 -6.06 1.84 14.56
N TRP A 493 -6.63 0.79 14.00
CA TRP A 493 -6.61 -0.56 14.56
C TRP A 493 -5.18 -1.06 14.77
N TYR A 494 -4.30 -0.89 13.79
CA TYR A 494 -2.87 -1.22 13.91
C TYR A 494 -2.21 -0.49 15.09
N LEU A 495 -2.45 0.83 15.23
CA LEU A 495 -1.94 1.63 16.34
C LEU A 495 -2.50 1.14 17.68
N ASN A 496 -3.79 0.84 17.74
CA ASN A 496 -4.45 0.36 18.95
C ASN A 496 -3.98 -1.04 19.34
N ILE A 497 -3.67 -1.93 18.40
CA ILE A 497 -3.03 -3.24 18.69
C ILE A 497 -1.68 -3.00 19.34
N HIS A 498 -0.84 -2.15 18.77
CA HIS A 498 0.48 -1.85 19.35
C HIS A 498 0.37 -1.27 20.77
N THR A 499 -0.55 -0.35 20.99
CA THR A 499 -0.84 0.22 22.31
C THR A 499 -1.34 -0.86 23.28
N GLY A 500 -2.30 -1.69 22.85
CA GLY A 500 -2.85 -2.77 23.68
C GLY A 500 -1.80 -3.81 24.08
N LEU A 501 -0.88 -4.18 23.18
CA LEU A 501 0.22 -5.08 23.54
C LEU A 501 1.11 -4.48 24.63
N ARG A 502 1.54 -3.23 24.46
CA ARG A 502 2.36 -2.50 25.44
C ARG A 502 1.66 -2.37 26.80
N ASP A 503 0.41 -1.93 26.80
CA ASP A 503 -0.36 -1.66 28.02
C ASP A 503 -0.67 -2.96 28.80
N ASN A 504 -0.63 -4.12 28.13
CA ASN A 504 -0.70 -5.44 28.74
C ASN A 504 0.66 -6.04 29.13
N GLY A 505 1.74 -5.22 29.07
CA GLY A 505 3.09 -5.62 29.46
C GLY A 505 3.77 -6.59 28.48
N LEU A 506 3.27 -6.72 27.25
CA LEU A 506 3.88 -7.55 26.22
C LEU A 506 4.95 -6.77 25.46
N THR A 507 6.12 -7.37 25.37
CA THR A 507 7.26 -6.83 24.62
C THR A 507 7.21 -7.27 23.16
N GLU A 508 8.05 -6.68 22.30
CA GLU A 508 8.20 -7.11 20.92
C GLU A 508 8.68 -8.58 20.77
N LYS A 509 9.30 -9.15 21.82
CA LYS A 509 9.66 -10.57 21.87
C LYS A 509 8.46 -11.47 22.19
N ASP A 510 7.44 -10.94 22.85
CA ASP A 510 6.22 -11.68 23.16
C ASP A 510 5.22 -11.69 22.02
N ALA A 511 4.99 -10.52 21.43
CA ALA A 511 4.10 -10.36 20.27
C ALA A 511 4.51 -9.15 19.44
N SER A 512 4.55 -9.31 18.12
CA SER A 512 4.91 -8.22 17.22
C SER A 512 4.27 -8.36 15.85
N ILE A 513 3.76 -7.24 15.30
CA ILE A 513 3.20 -7.21 13.94
C ILE A 513 4.34 -7.38 12.93
N VAL A 514 4.22 -8.35 12.02
CA VAL A 514 5.22 -8.69 10.99
C VAL A 514 4.72 -8.40 9.57
N ALA A 515 3.41 -8.26 9.38
CA ALA A 515 2.82 -7.79 8.12
C ALA A 515 1.53 -7.02 8.38
N PHE A 516 1.29 -5.99 7.56
CA PHE A 516 0.06 -5.20 7.52
C PHE A 516 -0.36 -5.05 6.05
N ILE A 517 -1.42 -5.73 5.64
CA ILE A 517 -1.85 -5.84 4.26
C ILE A 517 -3.32 -5.41 4.15
N HIS A 518 -3.56 -4.18 3.75
CA HIS A 518 -4.89 -3.59 3.58
C HIS A 518 -5.74 -3.60 4.86
N ASP A 519 -6.54 -4.64 5.07
CA ASP A 519 -7.45 -4.88 6.18
C ASP A 519 -7.02 -6.07 7.06
N GLU A 520 -5.82 -6.60 6.81
CA GLU A 520 -5.24 -7.76 7.47
C GLU A 520 -3.98 -7.38 8.24
N VAL A 521 -3.80 -7.95 9.44
CA VAL A 521 -2.55 -7.94 10.22
C VAL A 521 -2.07 -9.36 10.47
N GLN A 522 -0.74 -9.56 10.39
CA GLN A 522 -0.09 -10.80 10.79
C GLN A 522 0.88 -10.51 11.93
N LEU A 523 0.77 -11.26 13.03
CA LEU A 523 1.61 -11.12 14.20
C LEU A 523 2.42 -12.40 14.44
N GLN A 524 3.71 -12.25 14.76
CA GLN A 524 4.51 -13.28 15.37
C GLN A 524 4.27 -13.24 16.88
N VAL A 525 3.73 -14.31 17.45
CA VAL A 525 3.32 -14.40 18.85
C VAL A 525 4.04 -15.56 19.54
N ARG A 526 4.63 -15.33 20.73
CA ARG A 526 5.24 -16.39 21.52
C ARG A 526 4.18 -17.43 21.90
N LYS A 527 4.50 -18.72 21.73
CA LYS A 527 3.59 -19.82 22.05
C LYS A 527 3.02 -19.71 23.45
N GLY A 528 1.71 -19.92 23.57
CA GLY A 528 0.96 -19.79 24.81
C GLY A 528 0.36 -18.41 25.07
N LEU A 529 0.63 -17.41 24.19
CA LEU A 529 0.06 -16.06 24.29
C LEU A 529 -1.02 -15.79 23.23
N GLU A 530 -1.36 -16.77 22.39
CA GLU A 530 -2.24 -16.60 21.22
C GLU A 530 -3.62 -16.05 21.64
N GLN A 531 -4.23 -16.64 22.67
CA GLN A 531 -5.55 -16.21 23.15
C GLN A 531 -5.51 -14.78 23.69
N LYS A 532 -4.52 -14.44 24.53
CA LYS A 532 -4.36 -13.10 25.08
C LYS A 532 -4.15 -12.05 23.99
N VAL A 533 -3.32 -12.36 23.00
CA VAL A 533 -3.05 -11.45 21.88
C VAL A 533 -4.29 -11.31 20.99
N GLY A 534 -5.02 -12.40 20.73
CA GLY A 534 -6.28 -12.39 19.99
C GLY A 534 -7.33 -11.50 20.64
N GLU A 535 -7.48 -11.54 21.96
CA GLU A 535 -8.39 -10.67 22.72
C GLU A 535 -7.97 -9.19 22.63
N ILE A 536 -6.65 -8.91 22.72
CA ILE A 536 -6.12 -7.55 22.52
C ILE A 536 -6.46 -7.02 21.13
N ILE A 537 -6.31 -7.84 20.08
CA ILE A 537 -6.64 -7.47 18.70
C ILE A 537 -8.13 -7.13 18.56
N GLN A 538 -9.02 -7.93 19.17
CA GLN A 538 -10.45 -7.67 19.16
C GLN A 538 -10.81 -6.40 19.92
N GLN A 539 -10.23 -6.19 21.10
CA GLN A 539 -10.43 -4.97 21.89
C GLN A 539 -9.90 -3.74 21.17
N ALA A 540 -8.76 -3.83 20.48
CA ALA A 540 -8.21 -2.76 19.67
C ALA A 540 -9.16 -2.33 18.54
N MET A 541 -9.94 -3.27 17.95
CA MET A 541 -10.94 -2.97 16.95
C MET A 541 -12.12 -2.20 17.56
N GLN A 542 -12.57 -2.55 18.78
CA GLN A 542 -13.63 -1.80 19.48
C GLN A 542 -13.14 -0.39 19.85
N SER A 543 -11.92 -0.26 20.36
CA SER A 543 -11.31 1.05 20.62
C SER A 543 -11.21 1.92 19.36
N THR A 544 -11.01 1.29 18.19
CA THR A 544 -11.03 1.99 16.90
C THR A 544 -12.41 2.51 16.55
N LYS A 545 -13.46 1.71 16.78
CA LYS A 545 -14.86 2.12 16.63
C LYS A 545 -15.15 3.34 17.50
N ASP A 546 -14.74 3.30 18.77
CA ASP A 546 -15.02 4.36 19.74
C ASP A 546 -14.25 5.65 19.38
N TYR A 547 -13.00 5.55 18.95
CA TYR A 547 -12.19 6.68 18.49
C TYR A 547 -12.85 7.49 17.35
N TYR A 548 -13.48 6.79 16.40
CA TYR A 548 -14.17 7.45 15.29
C TYR A 548 -15.65 7.71 15.54
N ASN A 549 -16.19 7.43 16.73
CA ASN A 549 -17.64 7.44 17.01
C ASN A 549 -18.42 6.71 15.90
N PHE A 550 -17.95 5.52 15.54
CA PHE A 550 -18.47 4.77 14.40
C PHE A 550 -19.84 4.19 14.72
N ASN A 551 -20.83 4.44 13.86
CA ASN A 551 -22.26 4.14 14.13
C ASN A 551 -22.62 2.65 14.04
N ILE A 552 -21.68 1.78 13.72
CA ILE A 552 -21.88 0.33 13.68
C ILE A 552 -20.69 -0.36 14.37
N ARG A 553 -20.96 -1.51 14.97
CA ARG A 553 -19.91 -2.35 15.54
C ARG A 553 -18.86 -2.71 14.48
N LEU A 554 -17.60 -2.46 14.77
CA LEU A 554 -16.46 -3.01 14.03
C LEU A 554 -16.09 -4.36 14.64
N ASP A 555 -15.66 -5.29 13.81
CA ASP A 555 -15.35 -6.64 14.26
C ASP A 555 -14.12 -7.18 13.53
N THR A 556 -13.48 -8.16 14.16
CA THR A 556 -12.32 -8.86 13.59
C THR A 556 -12.33 -10.31 14.05
N GLU A 557 -11.94 -11.20 13.15
CA GLU A 557 -11.69 -12.61 13.43
C GLU A 557 -10.20 -12.86 13.36
N TRP A 558 -9.69 -13.75 14.23
CA TRP A 558 -8.30 -14.13 14.21
C TRP A 558 -8.13 -15.65 14.19
N LYS A 559 -7.06 -16.11 13.57
CA LYS A 559 -6.64 -17.50 13.53
C LYS A 559 -5.15 -17.59 13.83
N ALA A 560 -4.76 -18.70 14.46
CA ALA A 560 -3.37 -19.00 14.75
C ALA A 560 -2.89 -20.21 13.94
N GLY A 561 -1.63 -20.19 13.51
CA GLY A 561 -1.04 -21.27 12.74
C GLY A 561 0.49 -21.16 12.67
N ASN A 562 1.12 -21.99 11.87
CA ASN A 562 2.57 -22.00 11.72
C ASN A 562 3.05 -21.10 10.56
N ASN A 563 2.15 -20.73 9.67
CA ASN A 563 2.45 -19.96 8.44
C ASN A 563 1.22 -19.16 8.00
N TRP A 564 1.41 -18.31 7.00
CA TRP A 564 0.36 -17.42 6.51
C TRP A 564 -0.82 -18.14 5.81
N ALA A 565 -0.63 -19.37 5.34
CA ALA A 565 -1.75 -20.16 4.79
C ALA A 565 -2.69 -20.66 5.90
N ASP A 566 -2.17 -20.96 7.08
CA ASP A 566 -2.95 -21.47 8.21
C ASP A 566 -3.86 -20.38 8.84
N THR A 567 -3.51 -19.12 8.64
CA THR A 567 -4.22 -17.97 9.23
C THR A 567 -5.34 -17.40 8.33
N HIS A 568 -5.67 -18.11 7.22
CA HIS A 568 -6.74 -17.73 6.27
C HIS A 568 -7.82 -18.77 6.09
#